data_7543399cad23bf4635ffe6584f804f13
#
_entry.id   7543399cad23bf4635ffe6584f804f13
#
_cell.length_a   1.000
_cell.length_b   1.000
_cell.length_c   1.000
_cell.angle_alpha   90.00
_cell.angle_beta   90.00
_cell.angle_gamma   90.00
#
_symmetry.space_group_name_H-M   'P 1'
#
loop_
_entity.id
_entity.type
_entity.pdbx_description
1 polymer ?
#
loop_
_entity_poly.entity_id
_entity_poly.type
_entity_poly.pdbx_seq_one_letter_code
_entity_poly.pdbx_strand_id
1 'polypeptide(L)'
;MDKVCFIVMGFGEKTNPTNGKTYNLDKTYDAIIRPAVEKAGYKCVRADEVVQSGAIDKPLYALLIHADLVIADITTLNANAIYELGVRHASKAYHTIIMMSNEDNIPFDINHEYIFKYEHLGKDIGSEEANLKANSLCKLIINIETNTSTNSPVFAYINELTPHSLSKEDFNELINCLSDKAENIYGLTVQAKQLMSNNTKDDFYKASLLWEKAASK
;
A
#
# COMPACT_ATOMS: atom_id res chain seq x y z
N MET A 1 -0.13 11.01 17.95
CA MET A 1 -0.52 10.99 16.52
C MET A 1 -0.01 9.69 15.94
N ASP A 2 -0.88 8.94 15.30
CA ASP A 2 -0.49 7.67 14.71
C ASP A 2 0.33 7.93 13.45
N LYS A 3 1.50 7.30 13.36
CA LYS A 3 2.32 7.34 12.16
C LYS A 3 1.61 6.57 11.04
N VAL A 4 1.67 7.08 9.81
CA VAL A 4 1.01 6.48 8.65
C VAL A 4 2.03 5.83 7.74
N CYS A 5 1.80 4.55 7.42
CA CYS A 5 2.49 3.84 6.36
C CYS A 5 1.55 3.65 5.18
N PHE A 6 1.91 4.23 4.03
CA PHE A 6 1.14 4.07 2.79
C PHE A 6 1.72 2.96 1.92
N ILE A 7 0.85 2.06 1.45
CA ILE A 7 1.23 0.89 0.68
C ILE A 7 0.86 1.07 -0.78
N VAL A 8 1.87 1.03 -1.62
CA VAL A 8 1.81 1.11 -3.07
C VAL A 8 2.06 -0.27 -3.64
N MET A 9 1.08 -0.88 -4.30
CA MET A 9 1.22 -2.22 -4.89
C MET A 9 0.08 -2.55 -5.86
N GLY A 10 0.25 -3.60 -6.65
CA GLY A 10 -0.87 -4.21 -7.35
C GLY A 10 -1.83 -4.91 -6.38
N PHE A 11 -3.09 -5.09 -6.76
CA PHE A 11 -4.08 -5.81 -5.95
C PHE A 11 -4.65 -7.01 -6.69
N GLY A 12 -5.10 -8.01 -5.93
CA GLY A 12 -5.66 -9.25 -6.47
C GLY A 12 -4.63 -10.06 -7.25
N GLU A 13 -5.11 -10.85 -8.20
CA GLU A 13 -4.24 -11.64 -9.07
C GLU A 13 -3.64 -10.80 -10.19
N LYS A 14 -2.33 -10.84 -10.34
CA LYS A 14 -1.56 -10.17 -11.39
C LYS A 14 -0.57 -11.13 -12.01
N THR A 15 -0.48 -11.10 -13.33
CA THR A 15 0.49 -11.89 -14.09
C THR A 15 1.70 -11.03 -14.40
N ASN A 16 2.89 -11.53 -14.06
CA ASN A 16 4.14 -10.88 -14.42
C ASN A 16 4.38 -11.04 -15.92
N PRO A 17 4.51 -9.96 -16.68
CA PRO A 17 4.67 -10.00 -18.13
C PRO A 17 6.01 -10.60 -18.57
N THR A 18 7.02 -10.65 -17.70
CA THR A 18 8.36 -11.12 -18.05
C THR A 18 8.53 -12.64 -17.90
N ASN A 19 7.85 -13.26 -16.93
CA ASN A 19 7.97 -14.70 -16.64
C ASN A 19 6.66 -15.48 -16.78
N GLY A 20 5.52 -14.79 -17.02
CA GLY A 20 4.21 -15.40 -17.18
C GLY A 20 3.58 -15.95 -15.89
N LYS A 21 4.22 -15.79 -14.73
CA LYS A 21 3.69 -16.25 -13.45
C LYS A 21 2.61 -15.30 -12.91
N THR A 22 1.57 -15.88 -12.34
CA THR A 22 0.47 -15.14 -11.70
C THR A 22 0.63 -15.21 -10.19
N TYR A 23 0.51 -14.03 -9.55
CA TYR A 23 0.63 -13.84 -8.12
C TYR A 23 -0.64 -13.23 -7.55
N ASN A 24 -1.11 -13.74 -6.42
CA ASN A 24 -2.15 -13.09 -5.63
C ASN A 24 -1.49 -12.12 -4.65
N LEU A 25 -1.40 -10.85 -5.05
CA LEU A 25 -0.67 -9.83 -4.30
C LEU A 25 -1.35 -9.44 -2.98
N ASP A 26 -2.65 -9.69 -2.81
CA ASP A 26 -3.33 -9.49 -1.53
C ASP A 26 -2.74 -10.39 -0.45
N LYS A 27 -2.20 -11.57 -0.82
CA LYS A 27 -1.52 -12.47 0.13
C LYS A 27 -0.23 -11.88 0.67
N THR A 28 0.54 -11.16 -0.15
CA THR A 28 1.72 -10.42 0.33
C THR A 28 1.30 -9.33 1.33
N TYR A 29 0.25 -8.59 1.00
CA TYR A 29 -0.28 -7.54 1.87
C TYR A 29 -0.72 -8.10 3.22
N ASP A 30 -1.58 -9.12 3.21
CA ASP A 30 -2.19 -9.67 4.43
C ASP A 30 -1.20 -10.46 5.29
N ALA A 31 -0.25 -11.19 4.68
CA ALA A 31 0.65 -12.09 5.40
C ALA A 31 1.99 -11.46 5.81
N ILE A 32 2.47 -10.45 5.08
CA ILE A 32 3.79 -9.84 5.31
C ILE A 32 3.66 -8.36 5.67
N ILE A 33 3.05 -7.54 4.79
CA ILE A 33 3.14 -6.09 4.88
C ILE A 33 2.33 -5.56 6.06
N ARG A 34 1.03 -5.81 6.10
CA ARG A 34 0.14 -5.31 7.16
C ARG A 34 0.62 -5.72 8.55
N PRO A 35 0.92 -7.02 8.83
CA PRO A 35 1.40 -7.41 10.15
C PRO A 35 2.72 -6.74 10.55
N ALA A 36 3.63 -6.52 9.62
CA ALA A 36 4.90 -5.86 9.89
C ALA A 36 4.72 -4.38 10.24
N VAL A 37 3.89 -3.69 9.48
CA VAL A 37 3.58 -2.25 9.60
C VAL A 37 2.86 -1.97 10.92
N GLU A 38 1.81 -2.73 11.23
CA GLU A 38 1.05 -2.59 12.48
C GLU A 38 1.91 -2.91 13.70
N LYS A 39 2.73 -3.98 13.62
CA LYS A 39 3.68 -4.33 14.69
C LYS A 39 4.74 -3.26 14.92
N ALA A 40 5.13 -2.52 13.89
CA ALA A 40 6.04 -1.38 14.00
C ALA A 40 5.37 -0.10 14.52
N GLY A 41 4.05 -0.13 14.81
CA GLY A 41 3.31 1.00 15.39
C GLY A 41 2.81 2.02 14.36
N TYR A 42 2.66 1.63 13.09
CA TYR A 42 2.09 2.48 12.04
C TYR A 42 0.66 2.10 11.74
N LYS A 43 -0.14 3.10 11.37
CA LYS A 43 -1.41 2.88 10.67
C LYS A 43 -1.11 2.45 9.24
N CYS A 44 -1.54 1.25 8.87
CA CYS A 44 -1.36 0.73 7.51
C CYS A 44 -2.51 1.19 6.61
N VAL A 45 -2.19 1.84 5.49
CA VAL A 45 -3.16 2.34 4.50
C VAL A 45 -2.75 1.89 3.11
N ARG A 46 -3.57 1.08 2.43
CA ARG A 46 -3.31 0.62 1.07
C ARG A 46 -4.05 1.49 0.04
N ALA A 47 -3.48 1.65 -1.15
CA ALA A 47 -3.99 2.56 -2.17
C ALA A 47 -5.44 2.27 -2.61
N ASP A 48 -5.87 1.00 -2.69
CA ASP A 48 -7.23 0.63 -3.04
C ASP A 48 -8.26 0.98 -1.94
N GLU A 49 -7.84 1.00 -0.68
CA GLU A 49 -8.67 1.45 0.45
C GLU A 49 -9.02 2.94 0.32
N VAL A 50 -8.13 3.73 -0.30
CA VAL A 50 -8.31 5.18 -0.54
C VAL A 50 -9.20 5.45 -1.74
N VAL A 51 -9.01 4.70 -2.84
CA VAL A 51 -9.72 4.88 -4.12
C VAL A 51 -11.23 4.62 -3.98
N GLN A 52 -11.66 3.73 -3.10
CA GLN A 52 -13.08 3.45 -2.85
C GLN A 52 -13.86 4.66 -2.31
N SER A 53 -13.21 5.74 -1.92
CA SER A 53 -13.85 6.97 -1.43
C SER A 53 -14.27 7.97 -2.52
N GLY A 54 -14.10 7.65 -3.81
CA GLY A 54 -14.59 8.45 -4.96
C GLY A 54 -13.81 9.73 -5.30
N ALA A 55 -12.73 10.03 -4.59
CA ALA A 55 -11.83 11.16 -4.87
C ALA A 55 -10.42 10.62 -5.19
N ILE A 56 -10.24 10.14 -6.43
CA ILE A 56 -9.12 9.26 -6.80
C ILE A 56 -7.74 9.91 -6.67
N ASP A 57 -7.57 11.17 -7.07
CA ASP A 57 -6.23 11.68 -7.30
C ASP A 57 -5.59 12.43 -6.10
N LYS A 58 -6.28 13.40 -5.51
CA LYS A 58 -5.69 14.24 -4.47
C LYS A 58 -5.24 13.50 -3.21
N PRO A 59 -6.08 12.62 -2.61
CA PRO A 59 -5.69 11.87 -1.41
C PRO A 59 -4.53 10.92 -1.63
N LEU A 60 -4.47 10.27 -2.79
CA LEU A 60 -3.40 9.34 -3.13
C LEU A 60 -2.06 10.04 -3.23
N TYR A 61 -1.99 11.17 -3.96
CA TYR A 61 -0.75 11.95 -4.05
C TYR A 61 -0.34 12.56 -2.72
N ALA A 62 -1.29 12.99 -1.89
CA ALA A 62 -0.97 13.49 -0.56
C ALA A 62 -0.36 12.39 0.32
N LEU A 63 -0.88 11.17 0.28
CA LEU A 63 -0.30 10.01 0.98
C LEU A 63 1.09 9.66 0.44
N LEU A 64 1.27 9.62 -0.89
CA LEU A 64 2.59 9.39 -1.50
C LEU A 64 3.63 10.39 -1.01
N ILE A 65 3.26 11.67 -0.95
CA ILE A 65 4.19 12.76 -0.61
C ILE A 65 4.41 12.86 0.90
N HIS A 66 3.37 12.69 1.72
CA HIS A 66 3.40 13.07 3.13
C HIS A 66 3.36 11.93 4.14
N ALA A 67 2.99 10.69 3.75
CA ALA A 67 3.04 9.56 4.67
C ALA A 67 4.43 9.44 5.33
N ASP A 68 4.44 9.09 6.61
CA ASP A 68 5.68 8.91 7.38
C ASP A 68 6.57 7.82 6.78
N LEU A 69 5.95 6.78 6.23
CA LEU A 69 6.60 5.67 5.51
C LEU A 69 5.79 5.32 4.25
N VAL A 70 6.48 4.98 3.17
CA VAL A 70 5.87 4.32 2.00
C VAL A 70 6.55 2.98 1.77
N ILE A 71 5.75 1.93 1.57
CA ILE A 71 6.21 0.62 1.11
C ILE A 71 5.66 0.41 -0.29
N ALA A 72 6.56 0.25 -1.26
CA ALA A 72 6.21 0.00 -2.66
C ALA A 72 6.58 -1.44 -3.05
N ASP A 73 5.57 -2.31 -3.19
CA ASP A 73 5.76 -3.64 -3.76
C ASP A 73 5.60 -3.59 -5.28
N ILE A 74 6.72 -3.72 -5.97
CA ILE A 74 6.81 -3.68 -7.43
C ILE A 74 6.77 -5.07 -8.07
N THR A 75 6.39 -6.09 -7.33
CA THR A 75 6.16 -7.44 -7.86
C THR A 75 5.21 -7.37 -9.06
N THR A 76 5.48 -8.16 -10.08
CA THR A 76 4.81 -8.15 -11.39
C THR A 76 5.04 -6.90 -12.25
N LEU A 77 5.93 -6.00 -11.85
CA LEU A 77 6.23 -4.75 -12.56
C LEU A 77 4.97 -3.92 -12.87
N ASN A 78 4.08 -3.81 -11.87
CA ASN A 78 2.86 -3.04 -12.01
C ASN A 78 3.20 -1.58 -12.35
N ALA A 79 2.74 -1.10 -13.51
CA ALA A 79 3.08 0.22 -14.02
C ALA A 79 2.65 1.36 -13.08
N ASN A 80 1.49 1.21 -12.42
CA ASN A 80 1.01 2.22 -11.46
C ASN A 80 1.91 2.25 -10.21
N ALA A 81 2.26 1.09 -9.66
CA ALA A 81 3.15 1.01 -8.50
C ALA A 81 4.53 1.60 -8.79
N ILE A 82 5.07 1.36 -10.00
CA ILE A 82 6.36 1.95 -10.42
C ILE A 82 6.23 3.47 -10.58
N TYR A 83 5.14 3.96 -11.19
CA TYR A 83 4.89 5.39 -11.33
C TYR A 83 4.77 6.09 -9.96
N GLU A 84 3.99 5.51 -9.05
CA GLU A 84 3.78 6.01 -7.69
C GLU A 84 5.09 6.00 -6.86
N LEU A 85 5.92 4.96 -7.01
CA LEU A 85 7.26 4.92 -6.43
C LEU A 85 8.13 6.07 -6.96
N GLY A 86 8.09 6.35 -8.26
CA GLY A 86 8.79 7.48 -8.87
C GLY A 86 8.34 8.83 -8.31
N VAL A 87 7.02 9.04 -8.13
CA VAL A 87 6.47 10.24 -7.48
C VAL A 87 6.97 10.35 -6.04
N ARG A 88 6.98 9.24 -5.29
CA ARG A 88 7.50 9.22 -3.92
C ARG A 88 8.98 9.59 -3.87
N HIS A 89 9.80 9.00 -4.73
CA HIS A 89 11.23 9.29 -4.81
C HIS A 89 11.52 10.76 -5.17
N ALA A 90 10.71 11.36 -6.05
CA ALA A 90 10.83 12.77 -6.42
C ALA A 90 10.35 13.74 -5.32
N SER A 91 9.58 13.27 -4.36
CA SER A 91 8.93 14.11 -3.35
C SER A 91 9.52 13.97 -1.95
N LYS A 92 10.17 12.86 -1.64
CA LYS A 92 10.65 12.54 -0.29
C LYS A 92 12.03 11.89 -0.31
N ALA A 93 12.92 12.43 0.50
CA ALA A 93 14.31 11.95 0.58
C ALA A 93 14.46 10.64 1.38
N TYR A 94 13.51 10.34 2.30
CA TYR A 94 13.63 9.28 3.29
C TYR A 94 12.37 8.44 3.40
N HIS A 95 12.49 7.31 4.09
CA HIS A 95 11.38 6.47 4.55
C HIS A 95 10.56 5.89 3.39
N THR A 96 11.27 5.30 2.42
CA THR A 96 10.70 4.50 1.35
C THR A 96 11.32 3.10 1.38
N ILE A 97 10.49 2.05 1.37
CA ILE A 97 10.93 0.66 1.26
C ILE A 97 10.42 0.12 -0.07
N ILE A 98 11.30 -0.45 -0.87
CA ILE A 98 10.94 -1.17 -2.09
C ILE A 98 10.89 -2.65 -1.77
N MET A 99 9.79 -3.31 -2.14
CA MET A 99 9.63 -4.76 -2.04
C MET A 99 9.47 -5.41 -3.40
N MET A 100 9.89 -6.65 -3.53
CA MET A 100 9.74 -7.41 -4.76
C MET A 100 9.89 -8.91 -4.51
N SER A 101 9.13 -9.72 -5.23
CA SER A 101 9.32 -11.18 -5.25
C SER A 101 10.73 -11.56 -5.72
N ASN A 102 11.27 -12.65 -5.17
CA ASN A 102 12.60 -13.16 -5.53
C ASN A 102 12.73 -13.52 -7.03
N GLU A 103 11.64 -13.92 -7.66
CA GLU A 103 11.63 -14.41 -9.03
C GLU A 103 11.52 -13.30 -10.10
N ASP A 104 11.29 -12.06 -9.68
CA ASP A 104 11.13 -10.93 -10.58
C ASP A 104 12.46 -10.23 -10.88
N ASN A 105 12.61 -9.80 -12.13
CA ASN A 105 13.78 -9.05 -12.56
C ASN A 105 13.66 -7.59 -12.11
N ILE A 106 14.70 -7.10 -11.44
CA ILE A 106 14.76 -5.72 -10.97
C ILE A 106 14.92 -4.78 -12.19
N PRO A 107 14.07 -3.75 -12.34
CA PRO A 107 14.25 -2.73 -13.37
C PRO A 107 15.60 -2.03 -13.24
N PHE A 108 16.23 -1.68 -14.38
CA PHE A 108 17.58 -1.13 -14.42
C PHE A 108 17.74 0.12 -13.54
N ASP A 109 16.79 1.05 -13.61
CA ASP A 109 16.90 2.35 -12.93
C ASP A 109 16.76 2.29 -11.40
N ILE A 110 16.31 1.15 -10.85
CA ILE A 110 16.18 0.93 -9.41
C ILE A 110 17.06 -0.22 -8.88
N ASN A 111 17.90 -0.80 -9.71
CA ASN A 111 18.72 -1.97 -9.32
C ASN A 111 19.85 -1.64 -8.33
N HIS A 112 20.15 -0.37 -8.13
CA HIS A 112 21.11 0.13 -7.15
C HIS A 112 20.51 0.44 -5.80
N GLU A 113 19.16 0.39 -5.68
CA GLU A 113 18.44 0.58 -4.44
C GLU A 113 18.37 -0.72 -3.61
N TYR A 114 18.21 -0.58 -2.30
CA TYR A 114 17.92 -1.75 -1.46
C TYR A 114 16.49 -2.23 -1.69
N ILE A 115 16.35 -3.47 -2.16
CA ILE A 115 15.04 -4.08 -2.41
C ILE A 115 14.84 -5.22 -1.40
N PHE A 116 13.78 -5.12 -0.60
CA PHE A 116 13.38 -6.17 0.31
C PHE A 116 12.74 -7.32 -0.47
N LYS A 117 13.44 -8.44 -0.56
CA LYS A 117 13.04 -9.61 -1.31
C LYS A 117 12.27 -10.62 -0.46
N TYR A 118 11.25 -11.26 -1.06
CA TYR A 118 10.46 -12.33 -0.44
C TYR A 118 10.08 -13.40 -1.47
N GLU A 119 9.74 -14.60 -1.01
CA GLU A 119 9.28 -15.70 -1.86
C GLU A 119 7.75 -15.70 -1.94
N HIS A 120 7.23 -15.77 -3.15
CA HIS A 120 5.79 -15.86 -3.42
C HIS A 120 5.49 -17.12 -4.24
N LEU A 121 4.61 -18.01 -3.73
CA LEU A 121 4.27 -19.28 -4.37
C LEU A 121 3.21 -19.14 -5.49
N GLY A 122 2.83 -17.93 -5.84
CA GLY A 122 1.79 -17.60 -6.81
C GLY A 122 0.43 -17.38 -6.15
N LYS A 123 -0.24 -18.43 -5.71
CA LYS A 123 -1.56 -18.28 -5.04
C LYS A 123 -1.49 -17.85 -3.60
N ASP A 124 -0.35 -18.08 -2.93
CA ASP A 124 -0.19 -17.83 -1.50
C ASP A 124 1.28 -17.56 -1.14
N ILE A 125 1.51 -17.16 0.12
CA ILE A 125 2.81 -17.07 0.76
C ILE A 125 2.94 -18.24 1.73
N GLY A 126 4.05 -18.95 1.73
CA GLY A 126 4.31 -20.01 2.71
C GLY A 126 4.29 -19.43 4.15
N SER A 127 3.67 -20.14 5.09
CA SER A 127 3.50 -19.64 6.47
C SER A 127 4.82 -19.32 7.18
N GLU A 128 5.87 -20.09 6.91
CA GLU A 128 7.21 -19.84 7.46
C GLU A 128 7.82 -18.58 6.86
N GLU A 129 7.76 -18.42 5.54
CA GLU A 129 8.21 -17.22 4.83
C GLU A 129 7.43 -15.98 5.29
N ALA A 130 6.10 -16.06 5.40
CA ALA A 130 5.27 -14.98 5.89
C ALA A 130 5.72 -14.48 7.27
N ASN A 131 5.91 -15.39 8.23
CA ASN A 131 6.35 -15.05 9.58
C ASN A 131 7.77 -14.47 9.59
N LEU A 132 8.69 -15.07 8.85
CA LEU A 132 10.08 -14.62 8.75
C LEU A 132 10.15 -13.21 8.16
N LYS A 133 9.46 -12.99 7.04
CA LYS A 133 9.51 -11.72 6.30
C LYS A 133 8.72 -10.62 6.99
N ALA A 134 7.59 -10.91 7.61
CA ALA A 134 6.89 -9.92 8.43
C ALA A 134 7.74 -9.42 9.59
N ASN A 135 8.44 -10.33 10.30
CA ASN A 135 9.36 -9.94 11.37
C ASN A 135 10.57 -9.15 10.86
N SER A 136 11.13 -9.55 9.72
CA SER A 136 12.27 -8.88 9.11
C SER A 136 11.91 -7.48 8.59
N LEU A 137 10.75 -7.34 7.96
CA LEU A 137 10.21 -6.06 7.50
C LEU A 137 9.92 -5.12 8.67
N CYS A 138 9.32 -5.63 9.76
CA CYS A 138 9.10 -4.85 10.98
C CYS A 138 10.42 -4.29 11.54
N LYS A 139 11.47 -5.11 11.61
CA LYS A 139 12.80 -4.64 12.05
C LYS A 139 13.39 -3.59 11.11
N LEU A 140 13.21 -3.76 9.80
CA LEU A 140 13.64 -2.79 8.79
C LEU A 140 12.92 -1.45 8.97
N ILE A 141 11.59 -1.46 9.17
CA ILE A 141 10.80 -0.26 9.43
C ILE A 141 11.32 0.51 10.65
N ILE A 142 11.52 -0.18 11.76
CA ILE A 142 12.05 0.42 13.00
C ILE A 142 13.45 1.01 12.78
N ASN A 143 14.30 0.32 12.02
CA ASN A 143 15.67 0.78 11.75
C ASN A 143 15.69 2.03 10.84
N ILE A 144 14.82 2.08 9.84
CA ILE A 144 14.70 3.23 8.93
C ILE A 144 14.23 4.50 9.66
N GLU A 145 13.38 4.38 10.67
CA GLU A 145 12.94 5.54 11.48
C GLU A 145 14.10 6.29 12.14
N THR A 146 15.11 5.56 12.57
CA THR A 146 16.28 6.14 13.27
C THR A 146 17.36 6.59 12.30
N ASN A 147 17.25 6.22 11.03
CA ASN A 147 18.25 6.50 10.01
C ASN A 147 17.78 7.63 9.09
N THR A 148 18.51 8.73 9.09
CA THR A 148 18.25 9.90 8.24
C THR A 148 19.02 9.87 6.91
N SER A 149 19.66 8.75 6.56
CA SER A 149 20.29 8.61 5.25
C SER A 149 19.23 8.60 4.15
N THR A 150 19.48 9.36 3.07
CA THR A 150 18.57 9.39 1.93
C THR A 150 18.46 8.00 1.29
N ASN A 151 17.24 7.58 1.01
CA ASN A 151 16.94 6.35 0.27
C ASN A 151 16.11 6.66 -1.00
N SER A 152 16.20 7.89 -1.47
CA SER A 152 15.68 8.32 -2.77
C SER A 152 16.83 8.60 -3.71
N PRO A 153 16.91 7.96 -4.87
CA PRO A 153 17.95 8.24 -5.88
C PRO A 153 17.91 9.69 -6.35
N VAL A 154 16.73 10.30 -6.42
CA VAL A 154 16.55 11.69 -6.83
C VAL A 154 17.28 12.64 -5.89
N PHE A 155 17.07 12.49 -4.58
CA PHE A 155 17.74 13.32 -3.56
C PHE A 155 19.20 12.93 -3.32
N ALA A 156 19.59 11.70 -3.66
CA ALA A 156 20.98 11.28 -3.57
C ALA A 156 21.85 11.94 -4.66
N TYR A 157 21.29 12.17 -5.84
CA TYR A 157 22.03 12.74 -6.98
C TYR A 157 21.82 14.24 -7.17
N ILE A 158 20.72 14.82 -6.66
CA ILE A 158 20.40 16.25 -6.81
C ILE A 158 20.36 16.91 -5.43
N ASN A 159 21.48 17.50 -5.03
CA ASN A 159 21.71 18.01 -3.67
C ASN A 159 20.87 19.24 -3.27
N GLU A 160 20.22 19.94 -4.20
CA GLU A 160 19.51 21.20 -3.94
C GLU A 160 17.99 21.06 -3.94
N LEU A 161 17.46 19.83 -4.07
CA LEU A 161 16.02 19.61 -4.01
C LEU A 161 15.50 19.75 -2.59
N THR A 162 14.52 20.61 -2.40
CA THR A 162 13.80 20.76 -1.14
C THR A 162 12.46 20.02 -1.25
N PRO A 163 12.18 19.02 -0.42
CA PRO A 163 10.90 18.34 -0.42
C PRO A 163 9.76 19.30 -0.08
N HIS A 164 8.65 19.20 -0.79
CA HIS A 164 7.43 19.88 -0.38
C HIS A 164 6.93 19.32 0.96
N SER A 165 6.58 20.21 1.91
CA SER A 165 5.95 19.83 3.18
C SER A 165 4.54 20.41 3.26
N LEU A 166 3.56 19.56 3.53
CA LEU A 166 2.28 20.00 4.10
C LEU A 166 2.44 20.16 5.62
N SER A 167 1.63 21.00 6.23
CA SER A 167 1.55 21.01 7.69
C SER A 167 1.04 19.65 8.18
N LYS A 168 1.47 19.23 9.38
CA LYS A 168 0.97 17.96 9.96
C LYS A 168 -0.54 18.02 10.19
N GLU A 169 -1.08 19.20 10.47
CA GLU A 169 -2.50 19.45 10.65
C GLU A 169 -3.28 19.18 9.35
N ASP A 170 -2.87 19.78 8.25
CA ASP A 170 -3.52 19.58 6.93
C ASP A 170 -3.47 18.13 6.48
N PHE A 171 -2.34 17.45 6.73
CA PHE A 171 -2.19 16.03 6.42
C PHE A 171 -3.13 15.16 7.27
N ASN A 172 -3.25 15.46 8.58
CA ASN A 172 -4.13 14.69 9.46
C ASN A 172 -5.62 14.91 9.15
N GLU A 173 -6.03 16.12 8.81
CA GLU A 173 -7.40 16.39 8.35
C GLU A 173 -7.73 15.56 7.11
N LEU A 174 -6.79 15.48 6.18
CA LEU A 174 -6.94 14.67 4.98
C LEU A 174 -7.09 13.18 5.32
N ILE A 175 -6.22 12.63 6.17
CA ILE A 175 -6.26 11.22 6.58
C ILE A 175 -7.53 10.89 7.37
N ASN A 176 -7.97 11.76 8.27
CA ASN A 176 -9.20 11.56 9.02
C ASN A 176 -10.43 11.57 8.10
N CYS A 177 -10.49 12.51 7.16
CA CYS A 177 -11.55 12.55 6.15
C CYS A 177 -11.62 11.27 5.30
N LEU A 178 -10.48 10.69 4.98
CA LEU A 178 -10.38 9.41 4.23
C LEU A 178 -10.79 8.22 5.09
N SER A 179 -10.34 8.15 6.34
CA SER A 179 -10.70 7.09 7.30
C SER A 179 -12.22 7.04 7.52
N ASP A 180 -12.85 8.19 7.80
CA ASP A 180 -14.28 8.27 8.04
C ASP A 180 -15.11 7.81 6.82
N LYS A 181 -14.65 8.14 5.62
CA LYS A 181 -15.28 7.68 4.38
C LYS A 181 -15.07 6.19 4.14
N ALA A 182 -13.85 5.70 4.33
CA ALA A 182 -13.50 4.29 4.12
C ALA A 182 -14.23 3.38 5.11
N GLU A 183 -14.30 3.72 6.39
CA GLU A 183 -15.06 2.96 7.39
C GLU A 183 -16.55 2.88 7.04
N ASN A 184 -17.12 3.98 6.54
CA ASN A 184 -18.52 4.03 6.18
C ASN A 184 -18.82 3.16 4.95
N ILE A 185 -17.99 3.21 3.92
CA ILE A 185 -18.12 2.39 2.71
C ILE A 185 -17.85 0.91 3.02
N TYR A 186 -16.81 0.61 3.79
CA TYR A 186 -16.49 -0.74 4.23
C TYR A 186 -17.61 -1.35 5.05
N GLY A 187 -18.15 -0.61 6.02
CA GLY A 187 -19.30 -1.05 6.83
C GLY A 187 -20.53 -1.41 5.99
N LEU A 188 -20.88 -0.56 5.01
CA LEU A 188 -21.98 -0.81 4.08
C LEU A 188 -21.73 -2.05 3.21
N THR A 189 -20.50 -2.23 2.75
CA THR A 189 -20.09 -3.37 1.93
C THR A 189 -20.15 -4.68 2.70
N VAL A 190 -19.71 -4.71 3.96
CA VAL A 190 -19.79 -5.89 4.84
C VAL A 190 -21.23 -6.26 5.10
N GLN A 191 -22.09 -5.28 5.44
CA GLN A 191 -23.51 -5.51 5.65
C GLN A 191 -24.20 -6.07 4.39
N ALA A 192 -23.90 -5.52 3.21
CA ALA A 192 -24.44 -6.01 1.95
C ALA A 192 -24.02 -7.46 1.68
N LYS A 193 -22.76 -7.81 1.88
CA LYS A 193 -22.26 -9.20 1.73
C LYS A 193 -22.93 -10.16 2.71
N GLN A 194 -23.16 -9.74 3.96
CA GLN A 194 -23.80 -10.55 4.97
C GLN A 194 -25.28 -10.83 4.62
N LEU A 195 -26.00 -9.84 4.10
CA LEU A 195 -27.36 -10.02 3.58
C LEU A 195 -27.40 -11.00 2.40
N MET A 196 -26.45 -10.90 1.48
CA MET A 196 -26.37 -11.82 0.33
C MET A 196 -26.14 -13.27 0.76
N SER A 197 -25.47 -13.53 1.88
CA SER A 197 -25.25 -14.89 2.39
C SER A 197 -26.52 -15.59 2.85
N ASN A 198 -27.58 -14.86 3.19
CA ASN A 198 -28.87 -15.41 3.62
C ASN A 198 -29.69 -16.01 2.45
N ASN A 199 -29.33 -15.67 1.22
CA ASN A 199 -29.91 -16.25 -0.02
C ASN A 199 -31.43 -16.07 -0.16
N THR A 200 -32.01 -14.99 0.40
CA THR A 200 -33.43 -14.64 0.23
C THR A 200 -33.60 -13.48 -0.76
N LYS A 201 -34.73 -13.44 -1.46
CA LYS A 201 -35.02 -12.37 -2.44
C LYS A 201 -35.08 -10.98 -1.78
N ASP A 202 -35.58 -10.90 -0.57
CA ASP A 202 -35.68 -9.65 0.20
C ASP A 202 -34.28 -9.17 0.66
N ASP A 203 -33.41 -10.09 1.05
CA ASP A 203 -32.02 -9.76 1.42
C ASP A 203 -31.16 -9.33 0.23
N PHE A 204 -31.40 -9.90 -0.96
CA PHE A 204 -30.76 -9.41 -2.20
C PHE A 204 -31.17 -7.98 -2.52
N TYR A 205 -32.45 -7.65 -2.36
CA TYR A 205 -32.94 -6.29 -2.58
C TYR A 205 -32.32 -5.30 -1.56
N LYS A 206 -32.29 -5.66 -0.28
CA LYS A 206 -31.65 -4.85 0.76
C LYS A 206 -30.13 -4.69 0.53
N ALA A 207 -29.45 -5.73 0.09
CA ALA A 207 -28.04 -5.68 -0.27
C ALA A 207 -27.78 -4.72 -1.44
N SER A 208 -28.65 -4.72 -2.48
CA SER A 208 -28.51 -3.80 -3.62
C SER A 208 -28.63 -2.34 -3.19
N LEU A 209 -29.54 -2.00 -2.29
CA LEU A 209 -29.68 -0.66 -1.72
C LEU A 209 -28.45 -0.20 -0.94
N LEU A 210 -27.80 -1.12 -0.21
CA LEU A 210 -26.54 -0.83 0.52
C LEU A 210 -25.38 -0.60 -0.45
N TRP A 211 -25.33 -1.37 -1.56
CA TRP A 211 -24.34 -1.15 -2.61
C TRP A 211 -24.53 0.19 -3.32
N GLU A 212 -25.76 0.56 -3.65
CA GLU A 212 -26.06 1.89 -4.22
C GLU A 212 -25.67 3.01 -3.26
N LYS A 213 -25.96 2.85 -1.97
CA LYS A 213 -25.56 3.82 -0.94
C LYS A 213 -24.04 3.91 -0.77
N ALA A 214 -23.31 2.80 -0.89
CA ALA A 214 -21.85 2.80 -0.88
C ALA A 214 -21.28 3.49 -2.13
N ALA A 215 -21.86 3.26 -3.30
CA ALA A 215 -21.42 3.86 -4.57
C ALA A 215 -21.74 5.37 -4.69
N SER A 216 -22.70 5.88 -3.91
CA SER A 216 -23.10 7.30 -3.90
C SER A 216 -22.29 8.18 -2.94
N LYS A 217 -21.35 7.60 -2.20
CA LYS A 217 -20.47 8.28 -1.22
C LYS A 217 -19.06 8.41 -1.72
#